data_336f28132b72ed1187f79c59a07d0e9d
#
_entry.id   336f28132b72ed1187f79c59a07d0e9d
#
_cell.length_a   1.000
_cell.length_b   1.000
_cell.length_c   1.000
_cell.angle_alpha   90.00
_cell.angle_beta   90.00
_cell.angle_gamma   90.00
#
_symmetry.space_group_name_H-M   'P 1'
#
loop_
_entity.id
_entity.type
_entity.pdbx_description
1 polymer ?
#
loop_
_entity_poly.entity_id
_entity_poly.type
_entity_poly.pdbx_seq_one_letter_code
_entity_poly.pdbx_strand_id
1 'polypeptide(L)'
;MASESGNRFRGSDMRPSKKAKDHAETDFDRELEDLPPDLRWREWMRRIEAVLFAYASPVPREDLARVVGQGVSVDLLVEDLAADLEGRAFEVVRVSNGWMMRTRAAYGTAIRAAADLGEQVLDLNKFDVAVLAAIAYHQPITRDGLNDIFGKEVSRDLLGRLHARGLIGTGPRAPRRGAPYTFVTTEAFLVAFDLESLQDLPDQEQLEDAGFIA
;
A
#
# COMPACT_ATOMS: atom_id res chain seq x y z
N MET A 1 -72.23 -14.09 -26.80
CA MET A 1 -72.51 -12.84 -26.10
C MET A 1 -71.55 -12.76 -24.95
N ALA A 2 -70.46 -12.08 -25.11
CA ALA A 2 -69.51 -11.90 -24.09
C ALA A 2 -68.76 -10.61 -24.39
N SER A 3 -68.64 -9.74 -23.45
CA SER A 3 -67.98 -8.48 -23.57
C SER A 3 -66.54 -8.58 -22.97
N GLU A 4 -65.57 -8.28 -23.79
CA GLU A 4 -64.19 -8.04 -23.40
C GLU A 4 -64.10 -6.74 -22.60
N SER A 5 -63.43 -6.79 -21.47
CA SER A 5 -63.02 -5.61 -20.74
C SER A 5 -61.47 -5.58 -20.66
N GLY A 6 -60.87 -4.80 -21.55
CA GLY A 6 -59.45 -4.57 -21.59
C GLY A 6 -59.02 -3.60 -20.49
N ASN A 7 -58.19 -4.07 -19.62
CA ASN A 7 -57.51 -3.23 -18.60
C ASN A 7 -56.17 -2.77 -19.12
N ARG A 8 -56.06 -1.50 -19.53
CA ARG A 8 -54.83 -0.85 -19.91
C ARG A 8 -54.08 -0.39 -18.64
N PHE A 9 -53.07 -1.11 -18.27
CA PHE A 9 -52.06 -0.58 -17.33
C PHE A 9 -51.26 0.54 -18.02
N ARG A 10 -51.52 1.76 -17.59
CA ARG A 10 -50.63 2.90 -17.88
C ARG A 10 -49.38 2.74 -17.06
N GLY A 11 -48.26 2.52 -17.73
CA GLY A 11 -46.94 2.65 -17.15
C GLY A 11 -46.73 4.09 -16.68
N SER A 12 -46.58 4.26 -15.37
CA SER A 12 -46.11 5.51 -14.78
C SER A 12 -44.62 5.59 -14.97
N ASP A 13 -44.20 6.50 -15.84
CA ASP A 13 -42.84 7.01 -15.95
C ASP A 13 -42.37 7.57 -14.61
N MET A 14 -41.76 6.72 -13.79
CA MET A 14 -41.00 7.17 -12.63
C MET A 14 -39.63 7.62 -13.08
N ARG A 15 -39.53 8.86 -13.56
CA ARG A 15 -38.22 9.55 -13.63
C ARG A 15 -37.70 9.71 -12.20
N PRO A 16 -36.48 9.28 -11.90
CA PRO A 16 -35.89 9.52 -10.57
C PRO A 16 -35.79 11.02 -10.36
N SER A 17 -36.34 11.50 -9.25
CA SER A 17 -36.34 12.89 -8.86
C SER A 17 -34.90 13.38 -8.64
N LYS A 18 -34.56 14.52 -9.21
CA LYS A 18 -33.30 15.28 -9.07
C LYS A 18 -33.04 15.83 -7.65
N LYS A 19 -33.55 15.20 -6.59
CA LYS A 19 -33.43 15.68 -5.20
C LYS A 19 -32.58 14.80 -4.29
N ALA A 20 -31.54 14.17 -4.81
CA ALA A 20 -30.57 13.43 -4.00
C ALA A 20 -29.12 13.82 -4.33
N LYS A 21 -28.84 15.12 -4.42
CA LYS A 21 -27.48 15.67 -4.58
C LYS A 21 -27.35 17.02 -3.88
N ASP A 22 -27.88 17.12 -2.69
CA ASP A 22 -27.52 18.16 -1.72
C ASP A 22 -27.19 17.47 -0.38
N HIS A 23 -26.19 16.57 -0.39
CA HIS A 23 -25.32 16.52 0.77
C HIS A 23 -24.47 17.77 0.64
N ALA A 24 -24.81 18.78 1.43
CA ALA A 24 -23.93 19.89 1.71
C ALA A 24 -22.55 19.25 1.99
N GLU A 25 -21.57 19.47 1.10
CA GLU A 25 -20.17 19.40 1.45
C GLU A 25 -20.08 20.39 2.64
N THR A 26 -20.09 19.86 3.85
CA THR A 26 -19.67 20.62 5.01
C THR A 26 -18.28 21.06 4.67
N ASP A 27 -18.11 22.37 4.46
CA ASP A 27 -16.83 22.98 4.12
C ASP A 27 -15.84 22.51 5.20
N PHE A 28 -14.92 21.63 4.80
CA PHE A 28 -14.03 20.95 5.74
C PHE A 28 -13.04 22.00 6.28
N ASP A 29 -13.30 22.48 7.49
CA ASP A 29 -12.43 23.45 8.15
C ASP A 29 -11.05 22.85 8.42
N ARG A 30 -10.08 23.22 7.58
CA ARG A 30 -8.69 22.79 7.67
C ARG A 30 -7.91 23.63 8.68
N GLU A 31 -8.23 24.91 8.77
CA GLU A 31 -7.42 25.89 9.48
C GLU A 31 -7.66 25.85 10.99
N LEU A 32 -8.86 25.46 11.41
CA LEU A 32 -9.26 25.37 12.84
C LEU A 32 -8.98 26.67 13.58
N GLU A 33 -9.26 27.82 12.95
CA GLU A 33 -8.91 29.14 13.50
C GLU A 33 -9.54 29.39 14.85
N ASP A 34 -10.69 28.78 15.12
CA ASP A 34 -11.41 28.89 16.40
C ASP A 34 -10.72 28.17 17.56
N LEU A 35 -9.73 27.31 17.28
CA LEU A 35 -8.99 26.58 18.30
C LEU A 35 -7.68 27.28 18.67
N PRO A 36 -7.29 27.27 19.97
CA PRO A 36 -5.95 27.64 20.38
C PRO A 36 -4.87 26.81 19.65
N PRO A 37 -3.66 27.37 19.42
CA PRO A 37 -2.61 26.72 18.64
C PRO A 37 -2.29 25.28 19.08
N ASP A 38 -2.16 25.03 20.39
CA ASP A 38 -1.85 23.71 20.93
C ASP A 38 -2.98 22.70 20.69
N LEU A 39 -4.23 23.14 20.77
CA LEU A 39 -5.38 22.27 20.49
C LEU A 39 -5.54 22.04 19.00
N ARG A 40 -5.21 23.04 18.17
CA ARG A 40 -5.19 22.94 16.72
C ARG A 40 -4.17 21.89 16.25
N TRP A 41 -2.94 21.93 16.78
CA TRP A 41 -1.90 20.95 16.49
C TRP A 41 -2.33 19.53 16.82
N ARG A 42 -2.89 19.32 18.02
CA ARG A 42 -3.41 18.01 18.44
C ARG A 42 -4.57 17.51 17.57
N GLU A 43 -5.43 18.42 17.13
CA GLU A 43 -6.54 18.05 16.26
C GLU A 43 -6.04 17.63 14.86
N TRP A 44 -5.04 18.32 14.32
CA TRP A 44 -4.41 17.89 13.07
C TRP A 44 -3.71 16.55 13.19
N MET A 45 -3.03 16.27 14.30
CA MET A 45 -2.46 14.93 14.56
C MET A 45 -3.54 13.86 14.57
N ARG A 46 -4.68 14.09 15.23
CA ARG A 46 -5.80 13.13 15.23
C ARG A 46 -6.40 12.91 13.85
N ARG A 47 -6.45 13.93 13.02
CA ARG A 47 -6.92 13.81 11.64
C ARG A 47 -5.97 12.95 10.81
N ILE A 48 -4.67 13.16 10.94
CA ILE A 48 -3.64 12.31 10.31
C ILE A 48 -3.79 10.88 10.82
N GLU A 49 -3.88 10.68 12.12
CA GLU A 49 -4.08 9.35 12.72
C GLU A 49 -5.30 8.65 12.14
N ALA A 50 -6.43 9.35 12.06
CA ALA A 50 -7.68 8.80 11.51
C ALA A 50 -7.54 8.42 10.03
N VAL A 51 -6.85 9.24 9.22
CA VAL A 51 -6.58 8.93 7.82
C VAL A 51 -5.68 7.70 7.71
N LEU A 52 -4.56 7.67 8.42
CA LEU A 52 -3.62 6.54 8.39
C LEU A 52 -4.26 5.25 8.89
N PHE A 53 -5.16 5.32 9.87
CA PHE A 53 -5.91 4.16 10.36
C PHE A 53 -6.94 3.64 9.35
N ALA A 54 -7.52 4.52 8.54
CA ALA A 54 -8.54 4.16 7.56
C ALA A 54 -7.97 3.54 6.27
N TYR A 55 -6.68 3.74 5.99
CA TYR A 55 -6.05 3.26 4.77
C TYR A 55 -5.15 2.04 5.05
N ALA A 56 -5.25 1.04 4.19
CA ALA A 56 -4.40 -0.16 4.25
C ALA A 56 -3.10 -0.03 3.44
N SER A 57 -2.94 1.04 2.68
CA SER A 57 -1.77 1.36 1.86
C SER A 57 -1.10 2.64 2.36
N PRO A 58 0.18 2.89 2.04
CA PRO A 58 0.84 4.14 2.38
C PRO A 58 0.09 5.35 1.84
N VAL A 59 -0.05 6.38 2.66
CA VAL A 59 -0.73 7.63 2.30
C VAL A 59 0.32 8.67 1.94
N PRO A 60 0.31 9.23 0.72
CA PRO A 60 1.24 10.26 0.30
C PRO A 60 1.11 11.55 1.13
N ARG A 61 2.20 12.31 1.21
CA ARG A 61 2.24 13.59 1.92
C ARG A 61 1.16 14.56 1.46
N GLU A 62 0.91 14.62 0.17
CA GLU A 62 -0.07 15.52 -0.45
C GLU A 62 -1.49 15.23 0.04
N ASP A 63 -1.81 13.97 0.29
CA ASP A 63 -3.13 13.57 0.78
C ASP A 63 -3.28 13.92 2.27
N LEU A 64 -2.25 13.68 3.09
CA LEU A 64 -2.23 14.13 4.50
C LEU A 64 -2.28 15.65 4.62
N ALA A 65 -1.62 16.37 3.71
CA ALA A 65 -1.66 17.83 3.68
C ALA A 65 -3.06 18.42 3.43
N ARG A 66 -4.00 17.62 2.91
CA ARG A 66 -5.39 18.07 2.68
C ARG A 66 -6.21 18.17 3.95
N VAL A 67 -5.81 17.49 5.01
CA VAL A 67 -6.58 17.44 6.28
C VAL A 67 -6.01 18.33 7.38
N VAL A 68 -4.91 19.04 7.10
CA VAL A 68 -4.25 19.96 8.03
C VAL A 68 -4.22 21.38 7.46
N GLY A 69 -3.91 22.37 8.31
CA GLY A 69 -3.86 23.77 7.91
C GLY A 69 -2.81 24.07 6.84
N GLN A 70 -3.02 25.14 6.10
CA GLN A 70 -2.11 25.54 5.05
C GLN A 70 -0.73 25.90 5.61
N GLY A 71 0.33 25.38 5.01
CA GLY A 71 1.71 25.62 5.43
C GLY A 71 2.16 24.82 6.67
N VAL A 72 1.28 24.00 7.25
CA VAL A 72 1.63 23.12 8.36
C VAL A 72 2.53 21.98 7.87
N SER A 73 3.57 21.67 8.64
CA SER A 73 4.47 20.56 8.33
C SER A 73 3.82 19.23 8.69
N VAL A 74 3.47 18.44 7.66
CA VAL A 74 2.97 17.07 7.82
C VAL A 74 4.03 16.20 8.49
N ASP A 75 5.31 16.36 8.14
CA ASP A 75 6.39 15.55 8.68
C ASP A 75 6.50 15.72 10.20
N LEU A 76 6.45 16.95 10.72
CA LEU A 76 6.46 17.23 12.17
C LEU A 76 5.22 16.67 12.87
N LEU A 77 4.04 16.78 12.25
CA LEU A 77 2.82 16.21 12.82
C LEU A 77 2.91 14.69 12.93
N VAL A 78 3.48 14.02 11.92
CA VAL A 78 3.66 12.57 11.93
C VAL A 78 4.75 12.15 12.92
N GLU A 79 5.82 12.95 13.07
CA GLU A 79 6.87 12.72 14.07
C GLU A 79 6.30 12.80 15.50
N ASP A 80 5.54 13.83 15.82
CA ASP A 80 4.86 13.96 17.11
C ASP A 80 3.83 12.83 17.33
N LEU A 81 3.08 12.46 16.29
CA LEU A 81 2.16 11.32 16.37
C LEU A 81 2.91 10.02 16.64
N ALA A 82 4.03 9.78 15.97
CA ALA A 82 4.85 8.58 16.20
C ALA A 82 5.38 8.52 17.65
N ALA A 83 5.77 9.68 18.22
CA ALA A 83 6.16 9.79 19.62
C ALA A 83 5.00 9.48 20.58
N ASP A 84 3.79 9.98 20.30
CA ASP A 84 2.58 9.71 21.10
C ASP A 84 2.16 8.21 21.04
N LEU A 85 2.60 7.50 20.00
CA LEU A 85 2.35 6.07 19.81
C LEU A 85 3.46 5.18 20.39
N GLU A 86 4.47 5.74 21.04
CA GLU A 86 5.48 4.93 21.73
C GLU A 86 4.83 4.02 22.79
N GLY A 87 5.26 2.75 22.82
CA GLY A 87 4.71 1.74 23.73
C GLY A 87 3.31 1.22 23.36
N ARG A 88 2.68 1.72 22.30
CA ARG A 88 1.44 1.14 21.75
C ARG A 88 1.73 -0.09 20.90
N ALA A 89 0.68 -0.89 20.64
CA ALA A 89 0.77 -2.08 19.80
C ALA A 89 0.91 -1.78 18.30
N PHE A 90 0.75 -0.55 17.90
CA PHE A 90 0.82 -0.06 16.52
C PHE A 90 1.79 1.13 16.41
N GLU A 91 2.23 1.40 15.21
CA GLU A 91 3.22 2.41 14.89
C GLU A 91 2.90 3.06 13.54
N VAL A 92 3.41 4.28 13.34
CA VAL A 92 3.46 4.91 12.03
C VAL A 92 4.84 4.71 11.44
N VAL A 93 4.90 4.23 10.19
CA VAL A 93 6.15 4.00 9.46
C VAL A 93 6.12 4.75 8.13
N ARG A 94 7.29 5.14 7.66
CA ARG A 94 7.48 5.74 6.35
C ARG A 94 7.91 4.68 5.37
N VAL A 95 7.10 4.41 4.36
CA VAL A 95 7.33 3.38 3.34
C VAL A 95 6.74 3.85 2.01
N SER A 96 7.34 3.45 0.89
CA SER A 96 6.84 3.76 -0.46
C SER A 96 6.49 5.24 -0.67
N ASN A 97 7.38 6.14 -0.22
CA ASN A 97 7.19 7.61 -0.28
C ASN A 97 5.93 8.15 0.44
N GLY A 98 5.36 7.39 1.36
CA GLY A 98 4.21 7.76 2.17
C GLY A 98 4.32 7.29 3.61
N TRP A 99 3.27 7.46 4.36
CA TRP A 99 3.15 6.92 5.74
C TRP A 99 2.01 5.95 5.84
N MET A 100 2.19 4.92 6.65
CA MET A 100 1.11 4.00 7.00
C MET A 100 1.16 3.65 8.48
N MET A 101 -0.01 3.35 9.03
CA MET A 101 -0.14 2.79 10.37
C MET A 101 -0.17 1.26 10.28
N ARG A 102 0.60 0.59 11.12
CA ARG A 102 0.63 -0.88 11.18
C ARG A 102 0.85 -1.38 12.59
N THR A 103 0.55 -2.64 12.82
CA THR A 103 0.88 -3.31 14.08
C THR A 103 2.39 -3.57 14.14
N ARG A 104 2.99 -3.31 15.32
CA ARG A 104 4.42 -3.61 15.54
C ARG A 104 4.70 -5.09 15.38
N ALA A 105 5.84 -5.43 14.78
CA ALA A 105 6.27 -6.80 14.52
C ALA A 105 6.30 -7.69 15.78
N ALA A 106 6.54 -7.10 16.96
CA ALA A 106 6.54 -7.79 18.26
C ALA A 106 5.21 -8.51 18.55
N TYR A 107 4.10 -8.06 18.00
CA TYR A 107 2.77 -8.67 18.20
C TYR A 107 2.39 -9.67 17.11
N GLY A 108 3.23 -9.93 16.12
CA GLY A 108 2.95 -10.83 15.00
C GLY A 108 2.60 -12.25 15.45
N THR A 109 3.24 -12.77 16.51
CA THR A 109 2.92 -14.11 17.06
C THR A 109 1.54 -14.14 17.70
N ALA A 110 1.15 -13.09 18.44
CA ALA A 110 -0.18 -13.00 19.03
C ALA A 110 -1.28 -12.93 17.97
N ILE A 111 -1.04 -12.16 16.91
CA ILE A 111 -1.97 -12.04 15.77
C ILE A 111 -2.16 -13.39 15.08
N ARG A 112 -1.07 -14.11 14.80
CA ARG A 112 -1.15 -15.47 14.21
C ARG A 112 -1.85 -16.47 15.11
N ALA A 113 -1.72 -16.35 16.42
CA ALA A 113 -2.42 -17.23 17.37
C ALA A 113 -3.93 -16.93 17.46
N ALA A 114 -4.33 -15.67 17.26
CA ALA A 114 -5.73 -15.24 17.34
C ALA A 114 -6.50 -15.44 16.04
N ALA A 115 -5.83 -15.42 14.91
CA ALA A 115 -6.43 -15.51 13.59
C ALA A 115 -5.75 -16.61 12.76
N ASP A 116 -6.56 -17.48 12.16
CA ASP A 116 -6.06 -18.40 11.13
C ASP A 116 -5.83 -17.56 9.85
N LEU A 117 -4.61 -17.09 9.71
CA LEU A 117 -4.23 -16.26 8.56
C LEU A 117 -4.01 -17.10 7.29
N GLY A 118 -4.03 -18.44 7.41
CA GLY A 118 -3.92 -19.38 6.29
C GLY A 118 -2.80 -19.01 5.31
N GLU A 119 -3.14 -18.95 4.04
CA GLU A 119 -2.21 -18.58 2.95
C GLU A 119 -1.77 -17.11 2.95
N GLN A 120 -2.29 -16.26 3.84
CA GLN A 120 -1.91 -14.86 3.91
C GLN A 120 -0.49 -14.65 4.47
N VAL A 121 0.05 -15.65 5.19
CA VAL A 121 1.44 -15.60 5.65
C VAL A 121 2.37 -15.78 4.46
N LEU A 122 3.26 -14.82 4.27
CA LEU A 122 4.29 -14.89 3.25
C LEU A 122 5.42 -15.81 3.75
N ASP A 123 5.37 -17.07 3.35
CA ASP A 123 6.44 -18.04 3.65
C ASP A 123 7.39 -18.10 2.45
N LEU A 124 8.48 -17.35 2.53
CA LEU A 124 9.56 -17.33 1.55
C LEU A 124 10.77 -18.04 2.12
N ASN A 125 11.22 -19.07 1.43
CA ASN A 125 12.50 -19.69 1.76
C ASN A 125 13.68 -18.80 1.30
N LYS A 126 14.89 -19.13 1.70
CA LYS A 126 16.10 -18.34 1.37
C LYS A 126 16.29 -18.11 -0.12
N PHE A 127 15.97 -19.12 -0.96
CA PHE A 127 16.08 -18.99 -2.40
C PHE A 127 15.00 -18.07 -2.98
N ASP A 128 13.77 -18.14 -2.47
CA ASP A 128 12.68 -17.25 -2.87
C ASP A 128 13.05 -15.78 -2.59
N VAL A 129 13.63 -15.50 -1.40
CA VAL A 129 14.12 -14.17 -1.03
C VAL A 129 15.26 -13.74 -1.96
N ALA A 130 16.21 -14.63 -2.28
CA ALA A 130 17.31 -14.30 -3.19
C ALA A 130 16.81 -13.96 -4.61
N VAL A 131 15.81 -14.70 -5.13
CA VAL A 131 15.20 -14.40 -6.44
C VAL A 131 14.48 -13.05 -6.40
N LEU A 132 13.75 -12.75 -5.32
CA LEU A 132 13.07 -11.47 -5.16
C LEU A 132 14.07 -10.31 -5.07
N ALA A 133 15.16 -10.47 -4.33
CA ALA A 133 16.25 -9.51 -4.27
C ALA A 133 16.90 -9.30 -5.65
N ALA A 134 17.20 -10.39 -6.40
CA ALA A 134 17.74 -10.28 -7.75
C ALA A 134 16.82 -9.48 -8.68
N ILE A 135 15.49 -9.65 -8.56
CA ILE A 135 14.54 -8.81 -9.30
C ILE A 135 14.68 -7.35 -8.87
N ALA A 136 14.73 -7.05 -7.58
CA ALA A 136 14.81 -5.69 -7.07
C ALA A 136 16.07 -4.94 -7.54
N TYR A 137 17.22 -5.63 -7.57
CA TYR A 137 18.49 -5.02 -8.00
C TYR A 137 18.65 -4.91 -9.52
N HIS A 138 18.08 -5.84 -10.29
CA HIS A 138 18.33 -5.96 -11.74
C HIS A 138 17.11 -5.63 -12.62
N GLN A 139 16.04 -5.13 -12.02
CA GLN A 139 14.82 -4.80 -12.76
C GLN A 139 15.05 -3.69 -13.81
N PRO A 140 14.39 -3.80 -14.97
CA PRO A 140 13.48 -4.87 -15.40
C PRO A 140 14.25 -6.11 -15.89
N ILE A 141 13.98 -7.29 -15.31
CA ILE A 141 14.70 -8.52 -15.59
C ILE A 141 13.78 -9.62 -16.13
N THR A 142 14.26 -10.43 -17.09
CA THR A 142 13.52 -11.58 -17.60
C THR A 142 13.79 -12.84 -16.76
N ARG A 143 12.95 -13.89 -16.91
CA ARG A 143 13.24 -15.17 -16.27
C ARG A 143 14.59 -15.77 -16.73
N ASP A 144 14.94 -15.61 -17.99
CA ASP A 144 16.23 -16.07 -18.50
C ASP A 144 17.39 -15.31 -17.85
N GLY A 145 17.26 -13.98 -17.67
CA GLY A 145 18.24 -13.21 -16.89
C GLY A 145 18.38 -13.67 -15.44
N LEU A 146 17.27 -14.06 -14.79
CA LEU A 146 17.34 -14.68 -13.45
C LEU A 146 18.03 -16.06 -13.50
N ASN A 147 17.76 -16.89 -14.51
CA ASN A 147 18.45 -18.18 -14.68
C ASN A 147 19.97 -17.99 -14.84
N ASP A 148 20.38 -16.96 -15.57
CA ASP A 148 21.79 -16.62 -15.77
C ASP A 148 22.47 -16.22 -14.46
N ILE A 149 21.79 -15.40 -13.63
CA ILE A 149 22.31 -15.00 -12.30
C ILE A 149 22.49 -16.20 -11.38
N PHE A 150 21.50 -17.10 -11.33
CA PHE A 150 21.53 -18.22 -10.38
C PHE A 150 22.21 -19.48 -10.93
N GLY A 151 22.57 -19.54 -12.22
CA GLY A 151 23.11 -20.73 -12.87
C GLY A 151 22.15 -21.93 -12.87
N LYS A 152 20.87 -21.71 -12.59
CA LYS A 152 19.81 -22.73 -12.57
C LYS A 152 18.46 -22.14 -12.93
N GLU A 153 17.53 -23.00 -13.33
CA GLU A 153 16.19 -22.57 -13.70
C GLU A 153 15.41 -22.02 -12.48
N VAL A 154 14.91 -20.80 -12.61
CA VAL A 154 13.96 -20.20 -11.66
C VAL A 154 12.55 -20.66 -12.01
N SER A 155 11.88 -21.29 -11.05
CA SER A 155 10.56 -21.88 -11.23
C SER A 155 9.52 -20.84 -11.62
N ARG A 156 8.67 -21.18 -12.58
CA ARG A 156 7.49 -20.36 -12.93
C ARG A 156 6.50 -20.26 -11.78
N ASP A 157 6.39 -21.32 -10.98
CA ASP A 157 5.49 -21.34 -9.82
C ASP A 157 5.95 -20.35 -8.74
N LEU A 158 7.27 -20.22 -8.53
CA LEU A 158 7.82 -19.22 -7.64
C LEU A 158 7.46 -17.80 -8.12
N LEU A 159 7.75 -17.49 -9.39
CA LEU A 159 7.42 -16.19 -9.96
C LEU A 159 5.90 -15.92 -9.92
N GLY A 160 5.09 -16.97 -10.18
CA GLY A 160 3.63 -16.90 -10.05
C GLY A 160 3.18 -16.59 -8.63
N ARG A 161 3.76 -17.21 -7.61
CA ARG A 161 3.46 -16.92 -6.19
C ARG A 161 3.86 -15.50 -5.81
N LEU A 162 5.06 -15.04 -6.19
CA LEU A 162 5.51 -13.66 -5.92
C LEU A 162 4.58 -12.64 -6.58
N HIS A 163 4.15 -12.91 -7.81
CA HIS A 163 3.21 -12.06 -8.55
C HIS A 163 1.81 -12.08 -7.91
N ALA A 164 1.29 -13.26 -7.53
CA ALA A 164 -0.02 -13.38 -6.85
C ALA A 164 -0.06 -12.66 -5.50
N ARG A 165 1.09 -12.57 -4.82
CA ARG A 165 1.27 -11.78 -3.58
C ARG A 165 1.49 -10.29 -3.85
N GLY A 166 1.52 -9.89 -5.10
CA GLY A 166 1.74 -8.51 -5.49
C GLY A 166 3.15 -7.98 -5.26
N LEU A 167 4.13 -8.83 -4.89
CA LEU A 167 5.51 -8.38 -4.64
C LEU A 167 6.26 -8.02 -5.91
N ILE A 168 5.91 -8.67 -7.02
CA ILE A 168 6.45 -8.36 -8.35
C ILE A 168 5.32 -8.11 -9.34
N GLY A 169 5.60 -7.31 -10.34
CA GLY A 169 4.71 -7.00 -11.45
C GLY A 169 5.37 -7.25 -12.79
N THR A 170 4.59 -7.10 -13.85
CA THR A 170 5.09 -7.17 -15.22
C THR A 170 5.73 -5.83 -15.59
N GLY A 171 7.01 -5.85 -15.90
CA GLY A 171 7.76 -4.69 -16.39
C GLY A 171 7.64 -4.50 -17.90
N PRO A 172 8.30 -3.45 -18.43
CA PRO A 172 8.31 -3.14 -19.85
C PRO A 172 8.94 -4.28 -20.66
N ARG A 173 8.38 -4.57 -21.82
CA ARG A 173 8.98 -5.50 -22.79
C ARG A 173 9.99 -4.76 -23.66
N ALA A 174 11.04 -5.45 -24.09
CA ALA A 174 11.88 -4.93 -25.15
C ALA A 174 11.03 -4.66 -26.43
N PRO A 175 11.33 -3.61 -27.22
CA PRO A 175 10.49 -3.18 -28.36
C PRO A 175 10.53 -4.13 -29.55
N ARG A 176 10.87 -5.38 -29.35
CA ARG A 176 10.97 -6.40 -30.38
C ARG A 176 9.81 -7.39 -30.27
N ARG A 177 9.23 -7.77 -31.40
CA ARG A 177 8.13 -8.74 -31.47
C ARG A 177 8.55 -10.07 -30.83
N GLY A 178 7.73 -10.59 -29.90
CA GLY A 178 8.04 -11.84 -29.19
C GLY A 178 9.01 -11.72 -28.03
N ALA A 179 9.38 -10.49 -27.63
CA ALA A 179 10.20 -10.28 -26.44
C ALA A 179 9.53 -10.86 -25.18
N PRO A 180 10.29 -11.54 -24.30
CA PRO A 180 9.76 -12.09 -23.06
C PRO A 180 9.27 -10.96 -22.14
N TYR A 181 8.38 -11.31 -21.20
CA TYR A 181 8.00 -10.43 -20.11
C TYR A 181 9.20 -10.23 -19.18
N THR A 182 9.30 -9.02 -18.66
CA THR A 182 10.20 -8.69 -17.57
C THR A 182 9.44 -8.59 -16.26
N PHE A 183 10.16 -8.71 -15.17
CA PHE A 183 9.66 -8.54 -13.80
C PHE A 183 10.24 -7.26 -13.22
N VAL A 184 9.41 -6.59 -12.43
CA VAL A 184 9.75 -5.43 -11.60
C VAL A 184 9.14 -5.61 -10.23
N THR A 185 9.70 -4.99 -9.21
CA THR A 185 9.07 -4.91 -7.89
C THR A 185 7.91 -3.93 -7.89
N THR A 186 7.06 -4.00 -6.89
CA THR A 186 5.85 -3.18 -6.72
C THR A 186 5.91 -2.36 -5.44
N GLU A 187 4.90 -1.53 -5.22
CA GLU A 187 4.71 -0.84 -3.94
C GLU A 187 4.58 -1.82 -2.76
N ALA A 188 3.86 -2.94 -2.95
CA ALA A 188 3.72 -3.96 -1.92
C ALA A 188 5.06 -4.61 -1.54
N PHE A 189 6.03 -4.67 -2.45
CA PHE A 189 7.40 -5.06 -2.13
C PHE A 189 8.04 -4.05 -1.18
N LEU A 190 7.97 -2.74 -1.46
CA LEU A 190 8.54 -1.72 -0.60
C LEU A 190 7.92 -1.77 0.80
N VAL A 191 6.60 -1.92 0.88
CA VAL A 191 5.89 -2.06 2.16
C VAL A 191 6.33 -3.33 2.93
N ALA A 192 6.50 -4.46 2.23
CA ALA A 192 6.85 -5.72 2.86
C ALA A 192 8.30 -5.74 3.42
N PHE A 193 9.18 -4.93 2.87
CA PHE A 193 10.59 -4.84 3.24
C PHE A 193 10.97 -3.53 3.93
N ASP A 194 9.99 -2.72 4.33
CA ASP A 194 10.18 -1.43 5.04
C ASP A 194 11.07 -0.43 4.28
N LEU A 195 10.91 -0.35 2.97
CA LEU A 195 11.67 0.54 2.11
C LEU A 195 10.85 1.77 1.72
N GLU A 196 11.42 2.96 1.80
CA GLU A 196 10.82 4.16 1.23
C GLU A 196 10.90 4.13 -0.30
N SER A 197 12.01 3.62 -0.82
CA SER A 197 12.28 3.51 -2.25
C SER A 197 13.26 2.37 -2.54
N LEU A 198 13.50 2.07 -3.80
CA LEU A 198 14.51 1.09 -4.20
C LEU A 198 15.95 1.56 -3.90
N GLN A 199 16.16 2.84 -3.63
CA GLN A 199 17.47 3.38 -3.26
C GLN A 199 17.88 2.99 -1.83
N ASP A 200 16.91 2.55 -1.01
CA ASP A 200 17.15 2.10 0.36
C ASP A 200 17.52 0.60 0.42
N LEU A 201 17.62 -0.05 -0.75
CA LEU A 201 18.18 -1.41 -0.80
C LEU A 201 19.64 -1.37 -0.37
N PRO A 202 20.10 -2.34 0.46
CA PRO A 202 21.50 -2.45 0.86
C PRO A 202 22.43 -2.46 -0.37
N ASP A 203 23.54 -1.75 -0.31
CA ASP A 203 24.57 -1.82 -1.34
C ASP A 203 25.38 -3.12 -1.21
N GLN A 204 26.29 -3.37 -2.17
CA GLN A 204 27.08 -4.59 -2.20
C GLN A 204 27.94 -4.74 -0.94
N GLU A 205 28.55 -3.65 -0.46
CA GLU A 205 29.41 -3.64 0.73
C GLU A 205 28.61 -4.02 1.99
N GLN A 206 27.39 -3.49 2.14
CA GLN A 206 26.49 -3.83 3.24
C GLN A 206 26.04 -5.31 3.19
N LEU A 207 25.86 -5.87 2.00
CA LEU A 207 25.49 -7.28 1.84
C LEU A 207 26.68 -8.22 2.14
N GLU A 208 27.91 -7.83 1.78
CA GLU A 208 29.15 -8.54 2.12
C GLU A 208 29.37 -8.53 3.64
N ASP A 209 29.26 -7.36 4.27
CA ASP A 209 29.41 -7.21 5.74
C ASP A 209 28.37 -8.02 6.52
N ALA A 210 27.16 -8.14 5.98
CA ALA A 210 26.11 -8.96 6.56
C ALA A 210 26.24 -10.47 6.22
N GLY A 211 27.25 -10.86 5.41
CA GLY A 211 27.52 -12.27 5.04
C GLY A 211 26.51 -12.88 4.07
N PHE A 212 25.82 -12.09 3.28
CA PHE A 212 24.89 -12.57 2.25
C PHE A 212 25.55 -12.84 0.92
N ILE A 213 26.65 -12.19 0.63
CA ILE A 213 27.50 -12.39 -0.54
C ILE A 213 28.97 -12.47 -0.11
N ALA A 214 29.81 -13.13 -0.92
CA ALA A 214 31.25 -13.33 -0.67
C ALA A 214 32.06 -12.57 -1.72
#